data_d503068cf69e33658f95c7941e062331
#
_entry.id   d503068cf69e33658f95c7941e062331
#
_cell.length_a   1.000
_cell.length_b   1.000
_cell.length_c   1.000
_cell.angle_alpha   90.00
_cell.angle_beta   90.00
_cell.angle_gamma   90.00
#
_symmetry.space_group_name_H-M   'P 1'
#
loop_
_entity.id
_entity.type
_entity.pdbx_description
1 polymer ?
#
loop_
_entity_poly.entity_id
_entity_poly.type
_entity_poly.pdbx_seq_one_letter_code
_entity_poly.pdbx_strand_id
1 'polypeptide(L)'
;MTDRPPATMTCAEIRQQIDGLVANTEGGFVGYGEQHMWTHKSGLTRLPYYDDLLLPHNIDVMHTEKNVAEALWATIMDIPDKSKDNVKARVDLAALCDRPKLEMKPPSGGKTWRRPKADFALSRAQRKEVLQWIKMLMFPDGYAANLSRGVNLSTMRVLGMKSHDFHIWIERILPAMVRGYVPEHVWLALAELSYFFRQLCAKELSRTVVADLERLAPVLLCKLEKIFPPGFFNPMQHLILHLPYEARMGGGPCRDVGAIQSRDV
;
A
#
# COMPACT_ATOMS: atom_id res chain seq x y z
N MET A 1 -15.55 4.16 -18.50
CA MET A 1 -15.45 5.28 -17.57
C MET A 1 -14.59 6.34 -18.22
N THR A 2 -15.22 7.47 -18.56
CA THR A 2 -14.59 8.61 -19.27
C THR A 2 -14.47 9.85 -18.37
N ASP A 3 -14.74 9.67 -17.07
CA ASP A 3 -14.72 10.79 -16.14
C ASP A 3 -13.28 11.22 -15.86
N ARG A 4 -13.06 12.52 -15.95
CA ARG A 4 -11.78 13.11 -15.59
C ARG A 4 -11.56 12.97 -14.08
N PRO A 5 -10.31 12.75 -13.63
CA PRO A 5 -10.03 12.80 -12.20
C PRO A 5 -10.47 14.15 -11.60
N PRO A 6 -10.93 14.18 -10.34
CA PRO A 6 -11.28 15.43 -9.68
C PRO A 6 -10.09 16.38 -9.69
N ALA A 7 -10.37 17.68 -9.83
CA ALA A 7 -9.33 18.69 -9.78
C ALA A 7 -8.66 18.71 -8.39
N THR A 8 -7.34 18.88 -8.39
CA THR A 8 -6.59 19.06 -7.14
C THR A 8 -7.02 20.39 -6.50
N MET A 9 -7.45 20.33 -5.25
CA MET A 9 -7.86 21.52 -4.50
C MET A 9 -6.65 22.20 -3.84
N THR A 10 -6.64 23.51 -3.85
CA THR A 10 -5.71 24.33 -3.07
C THR A 10 -6.08 24.31 -1.58
N CYS A 11 -5.14 24.66 -0.70
CA CYS A 11 -5.43 24.79 0.73
C CYS A 11 -6.49 25.85 1.04
N ALA A 12 -6.52 26.93 0.27
CA ALA A 12 -7.56 27.97 0.36
C ALA A 12 -8.95 27.41 0.01
N GLU A 13 -9.08 26.63 -1.06
CA GLU A 13 -10.34 25.98 -1.44
C GLU A 13 -10.82 24.97 -0.38
N ILE A 14 -9.89 24.20 0.18
CA ILE A 14 -10.20 23.26 1.28
C ILE A 14 -10.65 24.01 2.52
N ARG A 15 -9.99 25.12 2.91
CA ARG A 15 -10.43 25.97 4.01
C ARG A 15 -11.83 26.50 3.77
N GLN A 16 -12.10 27.02 2.59
CA GLN A 16 -13.41 27.54 2.23
C GLN A 16 -14.51 26.46 2.37
N GLN A 17 -14.25 25.23 1.94
CA GLN A 17 -15.18 24.13 2.14
C GLN A 17 -15.43 23.83 3.61
N ILE A 18 -14.35 23.73 4.41
CA ILE A 18 -14.44 23.40 5.84
C ILE A 18 -15.16 24.50 6.61
N ASP A 19 -14.91 25.76 6.29
CA ASP A 19 -15.56 26.91 6.93
C ASP A 19 -17.07 26.96 6.60
N GLY A 20 -17.44 26.55 5.38
CA GLY A 20 -18.82 26.43 4.94
C GLY A 20 -19.61 25.27 5.55
N LEU A 21 -18.98 24.36 6.28
CA LEU A 21 -19.69 23.24 6.91
C LEU A 21 -20.64 23.70 8.01
N VAL A 22 -21.91 23.32 7.89
CA VAL A 22 -22.98 23.61 8.87
C VAL A 22 -23.16 22.40 9.77
N ALA A 23 -23.04 22.60 11.08
CA ALA A 23 -23.24 21.53 12.06
C ALA A 23 -24.72 21.08 12.05
N ASN A 24 -24.93 19.77 12.19
CA ASN A 24 -26.25 19.19 12.40
C ASN A 24 -26.50 18.91 13.89
N THR A 25 -27.73 18.53 14.24
CA THR A 25 -28.13 18.25 15.64
C THR A 25 -27.53 16.95 16.21
N GLU A 26 -26.93 16.12 15.36
CA GLU A 26 -26.40 14.79 15.74
C GLU A 26 -24.87 14.79 15.95
N GLY A 27 -24.23 15.97 15.91
CA GLY A 27 -22.79 16.12 16.12
C GLY A 27 -21.94 15.94 14.89
N GLY A 28 -22.55 15.89 13.70
CA GLY A 28 -21.90 15.87 12.38
C GLY A 28 -22.15 17.14 11.58
N PHE A 29 -22.06 17.04 10.24
CA PHE A 29 -22.32 18.15 9.31
C PHE A 29 -23.42 17.79 8.31
N VAL A 30 -24.21 18.80 7.92
CA VAL A 30 -25.24 18.67 6.89
C VAL A 30 -24.59 18.35 5.54
N GLY A 31 -25.11 17.33 4.84
CA GLY A 31 -24.57 16.88 3.54
C GLY A 31 -23.44 15.84 3.61
N TYR A 32 -23.11 15.35 4.80
CA TYR A 32 -22.15 14.24 4.96
C TYR A 32 -22.61 12.98 4.21
N GLY A 33 -21.71 12.38 3.45
CA GLY A 33 -21.98 11.19 2.64
C GLY A 33 -22.47 11.45 1.24
N GLU A 34 -23.04 12.63 0.96
CA GLU A 34 -23.57 13.02 -0.35
C GLU A 34 -22.80 14.20 -0.97
N GLN A 35 -22.62 15.28 -0.22
CA GLN A 35 -21.96 16.50 -0.68
C GLN A 35 -20.48 16.56 -0.28
N HIS A 36 -20.13 15.97 0.85
CA HIS A 36 -18.77 15.91 1.38
C HIS A 36 -18.59 14.75 2.35
N MET A 37 -17.33 14.45 2.68
CA MET A 37 -16.95 13.40 3.65
C MET A 37 -16.31 13.96 4.92
N TRP A 38 -16.47 15.26 5.21
CA TRP A 38 -15.89 15.88 6.40
C TRP A 38 -16.66 15.48 7.65
N THR A 39 -15.96 14.90 8.62
CA THR A 39 -16.53 14.50 9.93
C THR A 39 -16.19 15.49 11.04
N HIS A 40 -15.15 16.31 10.84
CA HIS A 40 -14.71 17.33 11.80
C HIS A 40 -13.95 18.44 11.07
N LYS A 41 -13.88 19.63 11.69
CA LYS A 41 -13.05 20.74 11.22
C LYS A 41 -11.64 20.58 11.80
N SER A 42 -10.64 20.41 10.93
CA SER A 42 -9.25 20.31 11.35
C SER A 42 -8.76 21.62 11.97
N GLY A 43 -8.00 21.54 13.08
CA GLY A 43 -7.33 22.70 13.66
C GLY A 43 -6.27 23.31 12.73
N LEU A 44 -5.69 22.51 11.82
CA LEU A 44 -4.68 22.96 10.86
C LEU A 44 -5.19 24.05 9.94
N THR A 45 -6.48 24.01 9.53
CA THR A 45 -7.07 25.03 8.65
C THR A 45 -7.19 26.41 9.32
N ARG A 46 -6.99 26.49 10.64
CA ARG A 46 -7.00 27.77 11.39
C ARG A 46 -5.64 28.47 11.41
N LEU A 47 -4.59 27.81 10.92
CA LEU A 47 -3.26 28.41 10.85
C LEU A 47 -3.28 29.59 9.87
N PRO A 48 -2.71 30.74 10.21
CA PRO A 48 -2.76 31.94 9.35
C PRO A 48 -2.17 31.74 7.96
N TYR A 49 -1.17 30.84 7.84
CA TYR A 49 -0.46 30.52 6.61
C TYR A 49 -0.99 29.27 5.90
N TYR A 50 -2.10 28.68 6.34
CA TYR A 50 -2.63 27.44 5.75
C TYR A 50 -2.91 27.58 4.26
N ASP A 51 -3.45 28.73 3.83
CA ASP A 51 -3.79 28.98 2.42
C ASP A 51 -2.58 29.04 1.51
N ASP A 52 -1.40 29.38 2.05
CA ASP A 52 -0.13 29.48 1.33
C ASP A 52 0.60 28.13 1.23
N LEU A 53 0.11 27.08 1.91
CA LEU A 53 0.73 25.76 1.85
C LEU A 53 0.56 25.15 0.47
N LEU A 54 1.62 24.53 -0.04
CA LEU A 54 1.61 23.81 -1.31
C LEU A 54 0.83 22.49 -1.22
N LEU A 55 0.77 21.92 -0.01
CA LEU A 55 0.07 20.66 0.28
C LEU A 55 -0.82 20.84 1.51
N PRO A 56 -2.07 20.37 1.47
CA PRO A 56 -2.98 20.46 2.61
C PRO A 56 -2.57 19.55 3.78
N HIS A 57 -1.82 18.53 3.50
CA HIS A 57 -1.20 17.57 4.42
C HIS A 57 0.00 16.95 3.72
N ASN A 58 0.84 16.27 4.47
CA ASN A 58 1.98 15.53 3.92
C ASN A 58 1.76 14.04 4.20
N ILE A 59 1.64 13.24 3.13
CA ILE A 59 1.43 11.81 3.26
C ILE A 59 2.71 11.17 3.80
N ASP A 60 2.59 10.45 4.93
CA ASP A 60 3.69 9.66 5.47
C ASP A 60 4.00 8.48 4.53
N VAL A 61 5.08 8.64 3.77
CA VAL A 61 5.53 7.62 2.81
C VAL A 61 5.96 6.34 3.52
N MET A 62 6.60 6.43 4.69
CA MET A 62 7.06 5.25 5.43
C MET A 62 5.88 4.45 5.98
N HIS A 63 4.85 5.14 6.45
CA HIS A 63 3.61 4.51 6.89
C HIS A 63 2.86 3.84 5.73
N THR A 64 2.76 4.53 4.59
CA THR A 64 2.13 3.99 3.37
C THR A 64 2.87 2.76 2.87
N GLU A 65 4.18 2.85 2.71
CA GLU A 65 5.04 1.75 2.28
C GLU A 65 4.92 0.53 3.20
N LYS A 66 5.02 0.75 4.51
CA LYS A 66 4.89 -0.30 5.52
C LYS A 66 3.54 -1.03 5.40
N ASN A 67 2.45 -0.31 5.25
CA ASN A 67 1.12 -0.92 5.15
C ASN A 67 0.92 -1.68 3.82
N VAL A 68 1.45 -1.15 2.71
CA VAL A 68 1.47 -1.84 1.42
C VAL A 68 2.31 -3.12 1.52
N ALA A 69 3.50 -3.03 2.10
CA ALA A 69 4.40 -4.17 2.31
C ALA A 69 3.77 -5.24 3.22
N GLU A 70 3.13 -4.86 4.32
CA GLU A 70 2.45 -5.80 5.22
C GLU A 70 1.29 -6.52 4.53
N ALA A 71 0.48 -5.80 3.74
CA ALA A 71 -0.60 -6.38 2.97
C ALA A 71 -0.08 -7.38 1.91
N LEU A 72 0.98 -7.02 1.21
CA LEU A 72 1.66 -7.90 0.24
C LEU A 72 2.23 -9.15 0.91
N TRP A 73 3.01 -8.96 1.98
CA TRP A 73 3.60 -10.06 2.75
C TRP A 73 2.53 -11.06 3.18
N ALA A 74 1.46 -10.55 3.83
CA ALA A 74 0.38 -11.39 4.31
C ALA A 74 -0.34 -12.15 3.18
N THR A 75 -0.48 -11.52 2.00
CA THR A 75 -1.19 -12.08 0.86
C THR A 75 -0.35 -13.09 0.08
N ILE A 76 0.93 -12.80 -0.17
CA ILE A 76 1.87 -13.71 -0.84
C ILE A 76 2.16 -14.94 0.03
N MET A 77 2.36 -14.71 1.33
CA MET A 77 2.59 -15.78 2.30
C MET A 77 1.29 -16.49 2.74
N ASP A 78 0.13 -16.09 2.22
CA ASP A 78 -1.18 -16.65 2.55
C ASP A 78 -1.39 -16.83 4.06
N ILE A 79 -1.13 -15.75 4.81
CA ILE A 79 -1.24 -15.77 6.28
C ILE A 79 -2.72 -15.74 6.67
N PRO A 80 -3.21 -16.73 7.44
CA PRO A 80 -4.58 -16.75 7.92
C PRO A 80 -4.97 -15.43 8.61
N ASP A 81 -6.19 -14.95 8.36
CA ASP A 81 -6.82 -13.75 8.93
C ASP A 81 -6.15 -12.41 8.56
N LYS A 82 -4.97 -12.43 7.93
CA LYS A 82 -4.26 -11.24 7.46
C LYS A 82 -4.20 -11.11 5.94
N SER A 83 -4.28 -12.23 5.23
CA SER A 83 -4.30 -12.24 3.77
C SER A 83 -5.47 -11.44 3.22
N LYS A 84 -5.20 -10.59 2.24
CA LYS A 84 -6.25 -9.83 1.51
C LYS A 84 -6.97 -10.69 0.47
N ASP A 85 -6.46 -11.88 0.21
CA ASP A 85 -7.11 -12.89 -0.62
C ASP A 85 -7.94 -13.82 0.28
N ASN A 86 -9.14 -13.42 0.60
CA ASN A 86 -10.09 -14.18 1.42
C ASN A 86 -11.39 -14.49 0.65
N VAL A 87 -12.30 -15.24 1.26
CA VAL A 87 -13.56 -15.66 0.61
C VAL A 87 -14.38 -14.45 0.17
N LYS A 88 -14.52 -13.42 1.00
CA LYS A 88 -15.28 -12.20 0.66
C LYS A 88 -14.68 -11.51 -0.55
N ALA A 89 -13.36 -11.28 -0.55
CA ALA A 89 -12.66 -10.65 -1.66
C ALA A 89 -12.79 -11.45 -2.98
N ARG A 90 -12.93 -12.78 -2.91
CA ARG A 90 -13.17 -13.63 -4.09
C ARG A 90 -14.61 -13.55 -4.59
N VAL A 91 -15.57 -13.40 -3.69
CA VAL A 91 -16.98 -13.15 -4.06
C VAL A 91 -17.12 -11.78 -4.73
N ASP A 92 -16.51 -10.75 -4.15
CA ASP A 92 -16.49 -9.41 -4.73
C ASP A 92 -15.81 -9.40 -6.10
N LEU A 93 -14.70 -10.15 -6.25
CA LEU A 93 -14.01 -10.28 -7.53
C LEU A 93 -14.91 -10.87 -8.62
N ALA A 94 -15.66 -11.94 -8.30
CA ALA A 94 -16.57 -12.60 -9.24
C ALA A 94 -17.73 -11.68 -9.68
N ALA A 95 -18.14 -10.74 -8.82
CA ALA A 95 -19.15 -9.74 -9.17
C ALA A 95 -18.61 -8.63 -10.07
N LEU A 96 -17.30 -8.36 -10.04
CA LEU A 96 -16.66 -7.27 -10.78
C LEU A 96 -16.07 -7.68 -12.13
N CYS A 97 -15.53 -8.90 -12.22
CA CYS A 97 -14.86 -9.36 -13.44
C CYS A 97 -14.74 -10.89 -13.48
N ASP A 98 -14.64 -11.41 -14.71
CA ASP A 98 -14.40 -12.82 -14.98
C ASP A 98 -12.91 -13.17 -14.79
N ARG A 99 -12.61 -13.94 -13.73
CA ARG A 99 -11.28 -14.51 -13.44
C ARG A 99 -11.40 -15.98 -13.01
N PRO A 100 -11.61 -16.90 -13.94
CA PRO A 100 -11.95 -18.30 -13.62
C PRO A 100 -10.93 -19.03 -12.77
N LYS A 101 -9.64 -18.64 -12.84
CA LYS A 101 -8.60 -19.20 -11.95
C LYS A 101 -8.77 -18.82 -10.48
N LEU A 102 -9.45 -17.72 -10.20
CA LEU A 102 -9.65 -17.18 -8.86
C LEU A 102 -11.09 -17.42 -8.34
N GLU A 103 -11.98 -17.96 -9.16
CA GLU A 103 -13.35 -18.26 -8.76
C GLU A 103 -13.41 -19.29 -7.63
N MET A 104 -14.35 -19.09 -6.73
CA MET A 104 -14.65 -20.05 -5.68
C MET A 104 -15.23 -21.31 -6.28
N LYS A 105 -14.68 -22.47 -5.92
CA LYS A 105 -15.17 -23.76 -6.40
C LYS A 105 -16.23 -24.33 -5.46
N PRO A 106 -17.34 -24.88 -6.02
CA PRO A 106 -18.36 -25.51 -5.20
C PRO A 106 -17.81 -26.73 -4.45
N PRO A 107 -18.42 -27.11 -3.34
CA PRO A 107 -17.98 -28.24 -2.55
C PRO A 107 -18.13 -29.54 -3.34
N SER A 108 -17.01 -30.22 -3.60
CA SER A 108 -17.04 -31.61 -4.15
C SER A 108 -17.21 -32.57 -2.98
N GLY A 109 -18.47 -32.98 -2.69
CA GLY A 109 -18.78 -33.89 -1.58
C GLY A 109 -18.61 -33.32 -0.18
N GLY A 110 -18.33 -32.04 -0.01
CA GLY A 110 -18.14 -31.30 1.25
C GLY A 110 -19.17 -30.19 1.44
N LYS A 111 -19.23 -29.61 2.65
CA LYS A 111 -20.12 -28.49 2.99
C LYS A 111 -19.56 -27.11 2.71
N THR A 112 -18.27 -27.00 2.35
CA THR A 112 -17.58 -25.73 2.27
C THR A 112 -17.04 -25.43 0.87
N TRP A 113 -17.19 -24.19 0.43
CA TRP A 113 -16.60 -23.67 -0.80
C TRP A 113 -15.08 -23.69 -0.71
N ARG A 114 -14.42 -24.07 -1.80
CA ARG A 114 -12.96 -24.14 -1.87
C ARG A 114 -12.41 -22.90 -2.57
N ARG A 115 -11.49 -22.23 -1.92
CA ARG A 115 -10.69 -21.14 -2.50
C ARG A 115 -9.51 -21.75 -3.27
N PRO A 116 -9.45 -21.64 -4.61
CA PRO A 116 -8.29 -22.08 -5.36
C PRO A 116 -7.05 -21.29 -4.93
N LYS A 117 -5.88 -21.94 -4.96
CA LYS A 117 -4.61 -21.22 -4.75
C LYS A 117 -4.39 -20.23 -5.87
N ALA A 118 -4.10 -18.98 -5.53
CA ALA A 118 -3.77 -17.93 -6.49
C ALA A 118 -2.32 -18.08 -7.00
N ASP A 119 -2.08 -17.61 -8.22
CA ASP A 119 -0.74 -17.62 -8.83
C ASP A 119 0.26 -16.73 -8.09
N PHE A 120 -0.21 -15.71 -7.36
CA PHE A 120 0.61 -14.82 -6.53
C PHE A 120 0.88 -15.35 -5.12
N ALA A 121 0.18 -16.39 -4.67
CA ALA A 121 0.33 -16.95 -3.33
C ALA A 121 1.30 -18.13 -3.33
N LEU A 122 2.20 -18.18 -2.35
CA LEU A 122 3.15 -19.28 -2.20
C LEU A 122 2.47 -20.52 -1.60
N SER A 123 2.81 -21.71 -2.11
CA SER A 123 2.42 -22.96 -1.48
C SER A 123 3.13 -23.14 -0.13
N ARG A 124 2.66 -24.09 0.68
CA ARG A 124 3.29 -24.37 1.98
C ARG A 124 4.76 -24.77 1.84
N ALA A 125 5.12 -25.54 0.80
CA ALA A 125 6.50 -25.92 0.53
C ALA A 125 7.34 -24.69 0.16
N GLN A 126 6.88 -23.89 -0.79
CA GLN A 126 7.54 -22.64 -1.22
C GLN A 126 7.71 -21.66 -0.06
N ARG A 127 6.71 -21.51 0.80
CA ARG A 127 6.80 -20.67 2.03
C ARG A 127 7.92 -21.15 2.95
N LYS A 128 8.06 -22.48 3.12
CA LYS A 128 9.14 -23.04 3.93
C LYS A 128 10.52 -22.74 3.34
N GLU A 129 10.68 -22.92 2.04
CA GLU A 129 11.93 -22.62 1.32
C GLU A 129 12.28 -21.13 1.43
N VAL A 130 11.32 -20.26 1.18
CA VAL A 130 11.49 -18.79 1.33
C VAL A 130 11.88 -18.42 2.76
N LEU A 131 11.22 -18.97 3.77
CA LEU A 131 11.55 -18.67 5.17
C LEU A 131 12.93 -19.21 5.57
N GLN A 132 13.32 -20.37 5.06
CA GLN A 132 14.68 -20.89 5.24
C GLN A 132 15.71 -19.97 4.60
N TRP A 133 15.44 -19.51 3.38
CA TRP A 133 16.31 -18.56 2.69
C TRP A 133 16.42 -17.24 3.46
N ILE A 134 15.29 -16.65 3.92
CA ILE A 134 15.30 -15.42 4.74
C ILE A 134 16.12 -15.62 6.02
N LYS A 135 16.01 -16.79 6.66
CA LYS A 135 16.77 -17.11 7.88
C LYS A 135 18.27 -17.13 7.66
N MET A 136 18.71 -17.45 6.44
CA MET A 136 20.14 -17.47 6.07
C MET A 136 20.66 -16.11 5.60
N LEU A 137 19.78 -15.12 5.36
CA LEU A 137 20.22 -13.79 4.94
C LEU A 137 21.07 -13.14 6.03
N MET A 138 22.24 -12.71 5.65
CA MET A 138 23.12 -11.91 6.49
C MET A 138 23.01 -10.45 6.07
N PHE A 139 22.67 -9.60 7.00
CA PHE A 139 22.62 -8.16 6.80
C PHE A 139 23.78 -7.50 7.49
N PRO A 140 24.36 -6.42 6.93
CA PRO A 140 25.31 -5.57 7.63
C PRO A 140 24.71 -5.06 8.95
N ASP A 141 25.56 -4.82 9.94
CA ASP A 141 25.12 -4.28 11.23
C ASP A 141 24.32 -2.99 11.07
N GLY A 142 23.17 -2.92 11.74
CA GLY A 142 22.26 -1.78 11.67
C GLY A 142 21.39 -1.68 10.41
N TYR A 143 21.55 -2.59 9.42
CA TYR A 143 20.82 -2.51 8.16
C TYR A 143 19.41 -3.13 8.24
N ALA A 144 19.28 -4.33 8.77
CA ALA A 144 17.98 -4.99 8.99
C ALA A 144 18.10 -6.00 10.14
N ALA A 145 17.53 -5.66 11.30
CA ALA A 145 17.82 -6.42 12.52
C ALA A 145 16.95 -7.68 12.70
N ASN A 146 15.69 -7.66 12.26
CA ASN A 146 14.71 -8.64 12.72
C ASN A 146 14.24 -9.65 11.67
N LEU A 147 14.52 -9.45 10.38
CA LEU A 147 14.04 -10.34 9.34
C LEU A 147 14.50 -11.79 9.55
N SER A 148 15.81 -12.05 9.63
CA SER A 148 16.34 -13.41 9.82
C SER A 148 16.08 -13.95 11.23
N ARG A 149 16.18 -13.08 12.25
CA ARG A 149 15.94 -13.45 13.66
C ARG A 149 14.48 -13.79 13.95
N GLY A 150 13.54 -13.06 13.30
CA GLY A 150 12.11 -13.26 13.47
C GLY A 150 11.55 -14.52 12.82
N VAL A 151 12.33 -15.23 11.98
CA VAL A 151 11.85 -16.41 11.25
C VAL A 151 11.57 -17.57 12.19
N ASN A 152 10.30 -17.98 12.27
CA ASN A 152 9.85 -19.17 12.95
C ASN A 152 9.34 -20.20 11.93
N LEU A 153 10.12 -21.26 11.71
CA LEU A 153 9.81 -22.30 10.72
C LEU A 153 8.69 -23.25 11.18
N SER A 154 8.43 -23.38 12.48
CA SER A 154 7.36 -24.23 13.00
C SER A 154 5.99 -23.59 12.77
N THR A 155 5.88 -22.29 13.00
CA THR A 155 4.64 -21.51 12.77
C THR A 155 4.54 -20.95 11.35
N MET A 156 5.60 -21.07 10.54
CA MET A 156 5.68 -20.52 9.18
C MET A 156 5.45 -19.00 9.14
N ARG A 157 6.00 -18.27 10.11
CA ARG A 157 5.84 -16.82 10.26
C ARG A 157 7.17 -16.13 10.49
N VAL A 158 7.23 -14.85 10.15
CA VAL A 158 8.26 -13.94 10.65
C VAL A 158 7.61 -13.07 11.73
N LEU A 159 8.19 -13.10 12.92
CA LEU A 159 7.68 -12.38 14.09
C LEU A 159 8.52 -11.12 14.33
N GLY A 160 7.88 -10.08 14.86
CA GLY A 160 8.56 -8.87 15.31
C GLY A 160 9.10 -7.97 14.20
N MET A 161 8.63 -8.10 12.94
CA MET A 161 8.94 -7.15 11.88
C MET A 161 8.47 -5.75 12.25
N LYS A 162 9.40 -4.80 12.21
CA LYS A 162 9.14 -3.36 12.40
C LYS A 162 8.98 -2.66 11.05
N SER A 163 8.59 -1.39 11.05
CA SER A 163 8.42 -0.60 9.83
C SER A 163 9.67 -0.62 8.96
N HIS A 164 10.86 -0.48 9.56
CA HIS A 164 12.13 -0.55 8.84
C HIS A 164 12.39 -1.91 8.18
N ASP A 165 12.00 -3.02 8.81
CA ASP A 165 12.16 -4.36 8.22
C ASP A 165 11.24 -4.53 6.99
N PHE A 166 10.01 -3.99 7.03
CA PHE A 166 9.10 -3.98 5.87
C PHE A 166 9.64 -3.11 4.73
N HIS A 167 10.25 -1.96 5.05
CA HIS A 167 10.92 -1.11 4.08
C HIS A 167 12.03 -1.87 3.34
N ILE A 168 12.97 -2.48 4.07
CA ILE A 168 14.03 -3.30 3.47
C ILE A 168 13.46 -4.47 2.67
N TRP A 169 12.42 -5.10 3.19
CA TRP A 169 11.80 -6.23 2.53
C TRP A 169 11.18 -5.84 1.18
N ILE A 170 10.34 -4.81 1.14
CA ILE A 170 9.66 -4.42 -0.11
C ILE A 170 10.63 -3.87 -1.14
N GLU A 171 11.61 -3.06 -0.73
CA GLU A 171 12.55 -2.42 -1.66
C GLU A 171 13.62 -3.37 -2.20
N ARG A 172 14.05 -4.36 -1.42
CA ARG A 172 15.26 -5.13 -1.72
C ARG A 172 15.02 -6.62 -1.81
N ILE A 173 14.23 -7.18 -0.90
CA ILE A 173 14.11 -8.63 -0.73
C ILE A 173 12.98 -9.20 -1.57
N LEU A 174 11.84 -8.51 -1.66
CA LEU A 174 10.63 -8.99 -2.33
C LEU A 174 10.89 -9.52 -3.75
N PRO A 175 11.56 -8.81 -4.68
CA PRO A 175 11.75 -9.31 -6.03
C PRO A 175 12.57 -10.60 -6.09
N ALA A 176 13.61 -10.71 -5.25
CA ALA A 176 14.43 -11.92 -5.17
C ALA A 176 13.67 -13.08 -4.53
N MET A 177 12.91 -12.80 -3.48
CA MET A 177 12.13 -13.76 -2.72
C MET A 177 11.09 -14.50 -3.57
N VAL A 178 10.40 -13.80 -4.47
CA VAL A 178 9.30 -14.39 -5.26
C VAL A 178 9.74 -14.88 -6.63
N ARG A 179 10.97 -14.58 -7.07
CA ARG A 179 11.48 -14.99 -8.38
C ARG A 179 11.49 -16.50 -8.51
N GLY A 180 10.88 -17.00 -9.59
CA GLY A 180 10.77 -18.44 -9.85
C GLY A 180 9.62 -19.15 -9.12
N TYR A 181 8.94 -18.49 -8.18
CA TYR A 181 7.76 -19.04 -7.49
C TYR A 181 6.43 -18.53 -8.02
N VAL A 182 6.44 -17.36 -8.66
CA VAL A 182 5.25 -16.74 -9.26
C VAL A 182 5.44 -16.56 -10.77
N PRO A 183 4.35 -16.45 -11.55
CA PRO A 183 4.44 -16.15 -12.99
C PRO A 183 5.19 -14.83 -13.26
N GLU A 184 5.82 -14.73 -14.42
CA GLU A 184 6.65 -13.59 -14.80
C GLU A 184 5.90 -12.24 -14.71
N HIS A 185 4.66 -12.17 -15.16
CA HIS A 185 3.86 -10.95 -15.10
C HIS A 185 3.59 -10.48 -13.66
N VAL A 186 3.43 -11.43 -12.72
CA VAL A 186 3.29 -11.13 -11.29
C VAL A 186 4.63 -10.64 -10.73
N TRP A 187 5.72 -11.34 -11.06
CA TRP A 187 7.05 -10.94 -10.63
C TRP A 187 7.44 -9.55 -11.12
N LEU A 188 7.17 -9.23 -12.40
CA LEU A 188 7.44 -7.91 -12.98
C LEU A 188 6.69 -6.80 -12.25
N ALA A 189 5.40 -6.98 -11.97
CA ALA A 189 4.61 -5.99 -11.23
C ALA A 189 5.14 -5.76 -9.81
N LEU A 190 5.55 -6.82 -9.11
CA LEU A 190 6.15 -6.73 -7.78
C LEU A 190 7.56 -6.09 -7.81
N ALA A 191 8.35 -6.37 -8.85
CA ALA A 191 9.65 -5.74 -9.05
C ALA A 191 9.52 -4.24 -9.36
N GLU A 192 8.53 -3.84 -10.16
CA GLU A 192 8.21 -2.43 -10.43
C GLU A 192 7.75 -1.71 -9.16
N LEU A 193 6.95 -2.34 -8.30
CA LEU A 193 6.55 -1.78 -7.01
C LEU A 193 7.76 -1.59 -6.09
N SER A 194 8.66 -2.57 -6.04
CA SER A 194 9.92 -2.46 -5.31
C SER A 194 10.80 -1.33 -5.83
N TYR A 195 10.89 -1.19 -7.15
CA TYR A 195 11.60 -0.08 -7.79
C TYR A 195 10.95 1.26 -7.44
N PHE A 196 9.62 1.36 -7.49
CA PHE A 196 8.87 2.56 -7.16
C PHE A 196 9.22 3.08 -5.76
N PHE A 197 9.07 2.26 -4.72
CA PHE A 197 9.38 2.66 -3.35
C PHE A 197 10.86 2.95 -3.15
N ARG A 198 11.76 2.14 -3.72
CA ARG A 198 13.20 2.37 -3.66
C ARG A 198 13.63 3.70 -4.25
N GLN A 199 13.00 4.14 -5.35
CA GLN A 199 13.30 5.45 -5.94
C GLN A 199 12.69 6.58 -5.12
N LEU A 200 11.43 6.43 -4.70
CA LEU A 200 10.72 7.44 -3.93
C LEU A 200 11.37 7.71 -2.57
N CYS A 201 11.92 6.67 -1.92
CA CYS A 201 12.59 6.74 -0.62
C CYS A 201 14.12 6.94 -0.75
N ALA A 202 14.64 7.21 -1.95
CA ALA A 202 16.06 7.48 -2.14
C ALA A 202 16.47 8.78 -1.42
N LYS A 203 17.74 8.87 -1.01
CA LYS A 203 18.29 10.08 -0.36
C LYS A 203 18.28 11.30 -1.28
N GLU A 204 18.46 11.06 -2.56
CA GLU A 204 18.44 12.10 -3.61
C GLU A 204 17.35 11.71 -4.62
N LEU A 205 16.45 12.64 -4.89
CA LEU A 205 15.33 12.45 -5.77
C LEU A 205 15.33 13.53 -6.86
N SER A 206 15.73 13.16 -8.08
CA SER A 206 15.74 14.10 -9.20
C SER A 206 14.33 14.36 -9.73
N ARG A 207 14.09 15.55 -10.30
CA ARG A 207 12.81 15.91 -10.92
C ARG A 207 12.40 14.95 -12.06
N THR A 208 13.37 14.43 -12.79
CA THR A 208 13.12 13.45 -13.86
C THR A 208 12.62 12.13 -13.29
N VAL A 209 13.23 11.63 -12.21
CA VAL A 209 12.77 10.41 -11.52
C VAL A 209 11.36 10.60 -10.97
N VAL A 210 11.05 11.74 -10.37
CA VAL A 210 9.69 12.04 -9.86
C VAL A 210 8.67 12.00 -10.99
N ALA A 211 8.95 12.64 -12.13
CA ALA A 211 8.06 12.62 -13.29
C ALA A 211 7.86 11.20 -13.86
N ASP A 212 8.89 10.36 -13.80
CA ASP A 212 8.79 8.95 -14.19
C ASP A 212 7.91 8.16 -13.20
N LEU A 213 8.06 8.40 -11.89
CA LEU A 213 7.23 7.78 -10.86
C LEU A 213 5.76 8.22 -10.95
N GLU A 214 5.47 9.50 -11.26
CA GLU A 214 4.11 9.99 -11.51
C GLU A 214 3.44 9.24 -12.68
N ARG A 215 4.20 8.94 -13.74
CA ARG A 215 3.69 8.15 -14.88
C ARG A 215 3.56 6.65 -14.57
N LEU A 216 4.48 6.13 -13.78
CA LEU A 216 4.52 4.72 -13.39
C LEU A 216 3.38 4.36 -12.44
N ALA A 217 3.06 5.19 -11.46
CA ALA A 217 2.13 4.89 -10.38
C ALA A 217 0.76 4.37 -10.86
N PRO A 218 0.03 5.04 -11.77
CA PRO A 218 -1.27 4.53 -12.25
C PRO A 218 -1.13 3.23 -13.03
N VAL A 219 -0.09 3.09 -13.85
CA VAL A 219 0.17 1.86 -14.61
C VAL A 219 0.45 0.69 -13.67
N LEU A 220 1.25 0.93 -12.63
CA LEU A 220 1.58 -0.05 -11.60
C LEU A 220 0.33 -0.52 -10.87
N LEU A 221 -0.55 0.40 -10.43
CA LEU A 221 -1.80 0.02 -9.77
C LEU A 221 -2.69 -0.81 -10.69
N CYS A 222 -2.84 -0.44 -11.96
CA CYS A 222 -3.59 -1.26 -12.94
C CYS A 222 -3.00 -2.67 -13.11
N LYS A 223 -1.65 -2.83 -13.05
CA LYS A 223 -1.02 -4.15 -13.09
C LYS A 223 -1.35 -4.95 -11.82
N LEU A 224 -1.29 -4.31 -10.65
CA LEU A 224 -1.64 -4.95 -9.37
C LEU A 224 -3.12 -5.33 -9.34
N GLU A 225 -4.04 -4.51 -9.86
CA GLU A 225 -5.47 -4.83 -9.97
C GLU A 225 -5.75 -6.05 -10.84
N LYS A 226 -4.94 -6.27 -11.89
CA LYS A 226 -5.02 -7.48 -12.71
C LYS A 226 -4.53 -8.74 -11.97
N ILE A 227 -3.78 -8.60 -10.90
CA ILE A 227 -3.18 -9.70 -10.13
C ILE A 227 -4.01 -10.00 -8.88
N PHE A 228 -4.23 -8.99 -8.03
CA PHE A 228 -4.83 -9.15 -6.72
C PHE A 228 -6.37 -8.98 -6.74
N PRO A 229 -7.09 -9.57 -5.78
CA PRO A 229 -8.53 -9.36 -5.61
C PRO A 229 -8.82 -7.97 -5.03
N PRO A 230 -10.07 -7.46 -5.16
CA PRO A 230 -10.45 -6.11 -4.69
C PRO A 230 -10.13 -5.83 -3.23
N GLY A 231 -10.22 -6.82 -2.35
CA GLY A 231 -9.88 -6.68 -0.94
C GLY A 231 -8.43 -6.34 -0.64
N PHE A 232 -7.54 -6.41 -1.65
CA PHE A 232 -6.16 -5.93 -1.54
C PHE A 232 -6.09 -4.40 -1.57
N PHE A 233 -7.00 -3.75 -2.31
CA PHE A 233 -6.98 -2.31 -2.54
C PHE A 233 -7.75 -1.58 -1.43
N ASN A 234 -7.03 -0.83 -0.64
CA ASN A 234 -7.52 0.04 0.41
C ASN A 234 -6.86 1.43 0.24
N PRO A 235 -7.15 2.43 1.08
CA PRO A 235 -6.56 3.76 0.96
C PRO A 235 -5.04 3.78 0.83
N MET A 236 -4.31 2.84 1.46
CA MET A 236 -2.84 2.82 1.40
C MET A 236 -2.33 2.53 -0.02
N GLN A 237 -2.96 1.60 -0.76
CA GLN A 237 -2.60 1.35 -2.16
C GLN A 237 -2.97 2.54 -3.05
N HIS A 238 -4.10 3.20 -2.78
CA HIS A 238 -4.49 4.40 -3.51
C HIS A 238 -3.50 5.55 -3.33
N LEU A 239 -2.95 5.72 -2.12
CA LEU A 239 -1.96 6.77 -1.83
C LEU A 239 -0.70 6.68 -2.72
N ILE A 240 -0.36 5.50 -3.27
CA ILE A 240 0.74 5.34 -4.24
C ILE A 240 0.63 6.35 -5.39
N LEU A 241 -0.60 6.71 -5.82
CA LEU A 241 -0.83 7.69 -6.89
C LEU A 241 -0.38 9.10 -6.49
N HIS A 242 -0.50 9.44 -5.22
CA HIS A 242 -0.29 10.80 -4.72
C HIS A 242 1.15 11.05 -4.27
N LEU A 243 1.85 10.02 -3.81
CA LEU A 243 3.20 10.14 -3.26
C LEU A 243 4.21 10.85 -4.18
N PRO A 244 4.31 10.55 -5.49
CA PRO A 244 5.24 11.27 -6.37
C PRO A 244 4.87 12.75 -6.54
N TYR A 245 3.58 13.07 -6.62
CA TYR A 245 3.10 14.44 -6.68
C TYR A 245 3.50 15.23 -5.43
N GLU A 246 3.32 14.66 -4.25
CA GLU A 246 3.71 15.30 -2.99
C GLU A 246 5.23 15.47 -2.87
N ALA A 247 6.01 14.47 -3.30
CA ALA A 247 7.46 14.60 -3.38
C ALA A 247 7.91 15.76 -4.30
N ARG A 248 7.21 15.98 -5.42
CA ARG A 248 7.45 17.08 -6.34
C ARG A 248 7.12 18.43 -5.70
N MET A 249 5.99 18.52 -5.02
CA MET A 249 5.51 19.77 -4.40
C MET A 249 6.29 20.11 -3.13
N GLY A 250 6.65 19.10 -2.32
CA GLY A 250 7.42 19.27 -1.10
C GLY A 250 8.90 19.58 -1.31
N GLY A 251 9.39 19.49 -2.55
CA GLY A 251 10.75 19.90 -2.94
C GLY A 251 11.88 19.02 -2.44
N GLY A 252 11.60 17.79 -1.99
CA GLY A 252 12.63 16.89 -1.47
C GLY A 252 12.20 15.41 -1.38
N PRO A 253 13.14 14.54 -0.98
CA PRO A 253 12.84 13.13 -0.71
C PRO A 253 11.78 13.02 0.37
N CYS A 254 10.74 12.23 0.13
CA CYS A 254 9.62 12.01 1.07
C CYS A 254 10.07 11.53 2.45
N ARG A 255 11.27 10.93 2.54
CA ARG A 255 11.84 10.40 3.79
C ARG A 255 12.25 11.51 4.77
N ASP A 256 12.75 12.63 4.25
CA ASP A 256 13.22 13.74 5.09
C ASP A 256 12.05 14.63 5.54
N VAL A 257 11.02 14.75 4.73
CA VAL A 257 9.82 15.52 5.05
C VAL A 257 8.99 14.85 6.16
N GLY A 258 8.87 13.52 6.16
CA GLY A 258 8.22 12.75 7.24
C GLY A 258 9.00 12.79 8.56
N ALA A 259 10.34 12.89 8.52
CA ALA A 259 11.19 12.97 9.72
C ALA A 259 11.09 14.31 10.45
N ILE A 260 10.73 15.38 9.76
CA ILE A 260 10.54 16.71 10.37
C ILE A 260 9.27 16.72 11.24
N GLN A 261 8.20 16.03 10.82
CA GLN A 261 6.96 15.95 11.59
C GLN A 261 7.04 15.06 12.84
N SER A 262 7.98 14.12 12.91
CA SER A 262 8.10 13.21 14.06
C SER A 262 9.04 13.71 15.17
N ARG A 263 9.71 14.85 14.99
CA ARG A 263 10.65 15.41 15.99
C ARG A 263 10.08 16.56 16.83
N ASP A 264 8.91 17.09 16.46
CA ASP A 264 8.30 18.26 17.12
C ASP A 264 6.90 17.94 17.72
N VAL A 265 6.69 16.69 18.20
CA VAL A 265 5.54 16.34 19.04
C VAL A 265 6.00 15.60 20.29
#